data_0359e24c1c4fb3842d17b7515a2e7ff0
#
_entry.id   0359e24c1c4fb3842d17b7515a2e7ff0
#
_cell.length_a   1.000
_cell.length_b   1.000
_cell.length_c   1.000
_cell.angle_alpha   90.00
_cell.angle_beta   90.00
_cell.angle_gamma   90.00
#
_symmetry.space_group_name_H-M   'P 1'
#
loop_
_entity.id
_entity.type
_entity.pdbx_description
1 polymer ?
#
loop_
_entity_poly.entity_id
_entity_poly.type
_entity_poly.pdbx_seq_one_letter_code
_entity_poly.pdbx_strand_id
1 'polypeptide(L)'
;MVPNFIIEGMTIVFTLLVVGCGVMCLPKRWKRYGLILLGLVAIGCSFFWYIRPTLINQQIAEDEKLLKIELARRFPDEVYTTKTQKFSYESSANPASIEVEFANEPDVTYFLDMDGNRIRLSSFTFKNGGFPQDLQHEFK
;
A
#
# COMPACT_ATOMS: atom_id res chain seq x y z
N MET A 1 -5.43 -4.81 13.67
CA MET A 1 -4.40 -4.63 12.62
C MET A 1 -3.27 -3.80 13.19
N VAL A 2 -2.01 -4.17 12.94
CA VAL A 2 -0.85 -3.41 13.43
C VAL A 2 -0.57 -2.29 12.42
N PRO A 3 -0.38 -1.04 12.86
CA PRO A 3 -0.04 0.07 11.95
C PRO A 3 1.25 -0.23 11.17
N ASN A 4 1.25 0.13 9.89
CA ASN A 4 2.38 -0.15 8.98
C ASN A 4 3.71 0.40 9.51
N PHE A 5 3.68 1.55 10.22
CA PHE A 5 4.90 2.14 10.78
C PHE A 5 5.58 1.25 11.82
N ILE A 6 4.83 0.44 12.58
CA ILE A 6 5.39 -0.46 13.60
C ILE A 6 6.15 -1.59 12.91
N ILE A 7 5.54 -2.21 11.89
CA ILE A 7 6.17 -3.31 11.16
C ILE A 7 7.46 -2.84 10.48
N GLU A 8 7.40 -1.68 9.84
CA GLU A 8 8.55 -1.12 9.14
C GLU A 8 9.63 -0.62 10.09
N GLY A 9 9.24 0.05 11.17
CA GLY A 9 10.15 0.48 12.21
C GLY A 9 10.90 -0.70 12.84
N MET A 10 10.20 -1.78 13.15
CA MET A 10 10.82 -3.02 13.64
C MET A 10 11.81 -3.61 12.63
N THR A 11 11.47 -3.61 11.34
CA THR A 11 12.35 -4.12 10.29
C THR A 11 13.66 -3.31 10.20
N ILE A 12 13.57 -1.98 10.26
CA ILE A 12 14.75 -1.10 10.25
C ILE A 12 15.60 -1.31 11.51
N VAL A 13 14.98 -1.32 12.69
CA VAL A 13 15.69 -1.56 13.95
C VAL A 13 16.37 -2.93 13.93
N PHE A 14 15.69 -3.96 13.48
CA PHE A 14 16.26 -5.31 13.36
C PHE A 14 17.46 -5.34 12.40
N THR A 15 17.35 -4.69 11.25
CA THR A 15 18.43 -4.60 10.26
C THR A 15 19.65 -3.89 10.85
N LEU A 16 19.46 -2.76 11.53
CA LEU A 16 20.56 -2.03 12.17
C LEU A 16 21.19 -2.83 13.31
N LEU A 17 20.41 -3.61 14.07
CA LEU A 17 20.88 -4.50 15.12
C LEU A 17 21.76 -5.61 14.54
N VAL A 18 21.32 -6.28 13.48
CA VAL A 18 22.08 -7.36 12.83
C VAL A 18 23.40 -6.83 12.26
N VAL A 19 23.35 -5.69 11.54
CA VAL A 19 24.59 -5.07 11.01
C VAL A 19 25.50 -4.61 12.14
N GLY A 20 24.96 -4.01 13.21
CA GLY A 20 25.71 -3.57 14.38
C GLY A 20 26.42 -4.73 15.09
N CYS A 21 25.71 -5.85 15.31
CA CYS A 21 26.31 -7.07 15.88
C CYS A 21 27.44 -7.61 14.97
N GLY A 22 27.21 -7.62 13.65
CA GLY A 22 28.23 -8.02 12.68
C GLY A 22 29.50 -7.15 12.78
N VAL A 23 29.35 -5.82 12.89
CA VAL A 23 30.47 -4.89 13.07
C VAL A 23 31.21 -5.12 14.38
N MET A 24 30.52 -5.48 15.48
CA MET A 24 31.15 -5.79 16.77
C MET A 24 32.05 -7.03 16.71
N CYS A 25 31.70 -8.02 15.87
CA CYS A 25 32.48 -9.25 15.67
C CYS A 25 33.74 -9.04 14.81
N LEU A 26 33.89 -7.89 14.13
CA LEU A 26 35.03 -7.61 13.29
C LEU A 26 36.31 -7.38 14.08
N PRO A 27 37.49 -7.80 13.55
CA PRO A 27 38.78 -7.50 14.16
C PRO A 27 39.02 -5.98 14.21
N LYS A 28 39.80 -5.51 15.20
CA LYS A 28 40.04 -4.07 15.46
C LYS A 28 40.41 -3.25 14.20
N ARG A 29 41.14 -3.86 13.28
CA ARG A 29 41.57 -3.19 12.03
C ARG A 29 40.38 -2.85 11.11
N TRP A 30 39.33 -3.67 11.13
CA TRP A 30 38.14 -3.55 10.22
C TRP A 30 36.97 -2.81 10.86
N LYS A 31 37.01 -2.59 12.21
CA LYS A 31 35.91 -1.90 12.90
C LYS A 31 35.62 -0.51 12.39
N ARG A 32 36.65 0.23 11.94
CA ARG A 32 36.44 1.57 11.36
C ARG A 32 35.59 1.51 10.08
N TYR A 33 35.87 0.57 9.21
CA TYR A 33 35.12 0.38 7.96
C TYR A 33 33.70 -0.14 8.27
N GLY A 34 33.55 -1.01 9.22
CA GLY A 34 32.24 -1.48 9.69
C GLY A 34 31.37 -0.37 10.24
N LEU A 35 31.94 0.58 11.00
CA LEU A 35 31.19 1.75 11.51
C LEU A 35 30.78 2.71 10.39
N ILE A 36 31.63 2.91 9.38
CA ILE A 36 31.27 3.71 8.19
C ILE A 36 30.13 3.04 7.44
N LEU A 37 30.19 1.72 7.25
CA LEU A 37 29.13 0.96 6.59
C LEU A 37 27.82 1.07 7.37
N LEU A 38 27.85 0.92 8.69
CA LEU A 38 26.68 1.07 9.55
C LEU A 38 26.05 2.47 9.41
N GLY A 39 26.88 3.52 9.38
CA GLY A 39 26.42 4.89 9.13
C GLY A 39 25.75 5.06 7.77
N LEU A 40 26.31 4.49 6.71
CA LEU A 40 25.74 4.53 5.36
C LEU A 40 24.40 3.78 5.31
N VAL A 41 24.29 2.62 5.95
CA VAL A 41 23.04 1.86 6.05
C VAL A 41 21.98 2.66 6.80
N ALA A 42 22.33 3.31 7.92
CA ALA A 42 21.39 4.14 8.68
C ALA A 42 20.87 5.32 7.86
N ILE A 43 21.76 6.01 7.12
CA ILE A 43 21.35 7.11 6.20
C ILE A 43 20.45 6.57 5.10
N GLY A 44 20.80 5.44 4.48
CA GLY A 44 20.00 4.81 3.42
C GLY A 44 18.60 4.43 3.91
N CYS A 45 18.49 3.83 5.09
CA CYS A 45 17.19 3.49 5.72
C CYS A 45 16.35 4.74 5.98
N SER A 46 16.96 5.82 6.51
CA SER A 46 16.26 7.09 6.78
C SER A 46 15.76 7.73 5.48
N PHE A 47 16.56 7.74 4.44
CA PHE A 47 16.20 8.26 3.13
C PHE A 47 15.08 7.44 2.48
N PHE A 48 15.16 6.12 2.54
CA PHE A 48 14.12 5.22 2.06
C PHE A 48 12.79 5.46 2.78
N TRP A 49 12.81 5.61 4.11
CA TRP A 49 11.61 5.92 4.89
C TRP A 49 10.96 7.23 4.43
N TYR A 50 11.77 8.26 4.17
CA TYR A 50 11.27 9.56 3.75
C TYR A 50 10.64 9.54 2.34
N ILE A 51 11.25 8.81 1.40
CA ILE A 51 10.77 8.76 0.00
C ILE A 51 9.59 7.81 -0.20
N ARG A 52 9.50 6.76 0.59
CA ARG A 52 8.51 5.70 0.43
C ARG A 52 7.06 6.17 0.34
N PRO A 53 6.54 7.09 1.17
CA PRO A 53 5.17 7.60 1.04
C PRO A 53 4.89 8.22 -0.33
N THR A 54 5.88 8.92 -0.87
CA THR A 54 5.77 9.55 -2.19
C THR A 54 5.67 8.51 -3.29
N LEU A 55 6.50 7.48 -3.25
CA LEU A 55 6.48 6.39 -4.24
C LEU A 55 5.15 5.62 -4.19
N ILE A 56 4.67 5.29 -3.01
CA ILE A 56 3.39 4.58 -2.85
C ILE A 56 2.24 5.45 -3.36
N ASN A 57 2.21 6.74 -3.04
CA ASN A 57 1.16 7.64 -3.51
C ASN A 57 1.19 7.85 -5.03
N GLN A 58 2.37 7.81 -5.67
CA GLN A 58 2.49 7.81 -7.12
C GLN A 58 1.90 6.53 -7.72
N GLN A 59 2.23 5.38 -7.15
CA GLN A 59 1.68 4.09 -7.58
C GLN A 59 0.16 4.05 -7.43
N ILE A 60 -0.40 4.50 -6.31
CA ILE A 60 -1.86 4.61 -6.11
C ILE A 60 -2.50 5.48 -7.20
N ALA A 61 -1.88 6.60 -7.58
CA ALA A 61 -2.40 7.47 -8.62
C ALA A 61 -2.34 6.85 -10.03
N GLU A 62 -1.35 6.01 -10.29
CA GLU A 62 -1.25 5.24 -11.54
C GLU A 62 -2.31 4.13 -11.58
N ASP A 63 -2.47 3.38 -10.50
CA ASP A 63 -3.46 2.31 -10.35
C ASP A 63 -4.88 2.87 -10.48
N GLU A 64 -5.16 4.06 -9.92
CA GLU A 64 -6.46 4.74 -10.09
C GLU A 64 -6.76 5.09 -11.55
N LYS A 65 -5.75 5.54 -12.31
CA LYS A 65 -5.93 5.83 -13.73
C LYS A 65 -6.23 4.56 -14.53
N LEU A 66 -5.47 3.49 -14.27
CA LEU A 66 -5.67 2.20 -14.92
C LEU A 66 -7.05 1.62 -14.57
N LEU A 67 -7.45 1.71 -13.31
CA LEU A 67 -8.76 1.28 -12.84
C LEU A 67 -9.88 2.01 -13.56
N LYS A 68 -9.80 3.34 -13.71
CA LYS A 68 -10.81 4.13 -14.44
C LYS A 68 -10.92 3.72 -15.90
N ILE A 69 -9.80 3.45 -16.56
CA ILE A 69 -9.79 2.98 -17.96
C ILE A 69 -10.47 1.61 -18.06
N GLU A 70 -10.16 0.70 -17.15
CA GLU A 70 -10.71 -0.64 -17.17
C GLU A 70 -12.19 -0.68 -16.77
N LEU A 71 -12.61 0.15 -15.80
CA LEU A 71 -14.03 0.32 -15.45
C LEU A 71 -14.83 0.90 -16.60
N ALA A 72 -14.33 1.95 -17.27
CA ALA A 72 -14.99 2.52 -18.44
C ALA A 72 -15.11 1.53 -19.62
N ARG A 73 -14.17 0.58 -19.71
CA ARG A 73 -14.23 -0.49 -20.71
C ARG A 73 -15.27 -1.56 -20.36
N ARG A 74 -15.39 -1.93 -19.08
CA ARG A 74 -16.32 -2.98 -18.62
C ARG A 74 -17.74 -2.47 -18.45
N PHE A 75 -17.88 -1.24 -17.99
CA PHE A 75 -19.15 -0.59 -17.65
C PHE A 75 -19.28 0.77 -18.33
N PRO A 76 -19.39 0.80 -19.69
CA PRO A 76 -19.33 2.05 -20.47
C PRO A 76 -20.49 3.00 -20.20
N ASP A 77 -21.65 2.47 -19.80
CA ASP A 77 -22.87 3.25 -19.60
C ASP A 77 -23.14 3.57 -18.12
N GLU A 78 -22.23 3.20 -17.23
CA GLU A 78 -22.42 3.38 -15.80
C GLU A 78 -21.63 4.57 -15.25
N VAL A 79 -22.30 5.29 -14.35
CA VAL A 79 -21.68 6.40 -13.61
C VAL A 79 -21.15 5.87 -12.29
N TYR A 80 -19.86 6.06 -12.04
CA TYR A 80 -19.21 5.64 -10.81
C TYR A 80 -18.33 6.76 -10.22
N THR A 81 -18.12 6.69 -8.93
CA THR A 81 -17.22 7.59 -8.20
C THR A 81 -16.08 6.78 -7.61
N THR A 82 -14.85 7.23 -7.82
CA THR A 82 -13.67 6.60 -7.22
C THR A 82 -13.13 7.45 -6.10
N LYS A 83 -12.79 6.83 -4.97
CA LYS A 83 -12.09 7.48 -3.86
C LYS A 83 -10.82 6.71 -3.55
N THR A 84 -9.70 7.40 -3.54
CA THR A 84 -8.39 6.83 -3.17
C THR A 84 -7.96 7.36 -1.82
N GLN A 85 -7.46 6.47 -0.97
CA GLN A 85 -6.86 6.87 0.30
C GLN A 85 -5.35 7.03 0.10
N LYS A 86 -4.83 8.21 0.47
CA LYS A 86 -3.38 8.43 0.46
C LYS A 86 -2.71 7.54 1.51
N PHE A 87 -1.55 7.03 1.17
CA PHE A 87 -0.73 6.29 2.12
C PHE A 87 -0.40 7.17 3.35
N SER A 88 -0.64 6.63 4.53
CA SER A 88 -0.23 7.20 5.81
C SER A 88 0.34 6.09 6.68
N TYR A 89 1.42 6.38 7.38
CA TYR A 89 2.00 5.46 8.35
C TYR A 89 1.07 5.15 9.54
N GLU A 90 0.15 6.06 9.84
CA GLU A 90 -0.82 5.92 10.94
C GLU A 90 -2.02 5.05 10.54
N SER A 91 -2.27 4.92 9.24
CA SER A 91 -3.39 4.13 8.73
C SER A 91 -3.03 2.64 8.70
N SER A 92 -3.94 1.81 9.16
CA SER A 92 -3.88 0.35 8.97
C SER A 92 -4.63 -0.12 7.73
N ALA A 93 -5.25 0.80 6.98
CA ALA A 93 -5.95 0.47 5.74
C ALA A 93 -4.96 0.09 4.63
N ASN A 94 -5.38 -0.82 3.75
CA ASN A 94 -4.58 -1.15 2.56
C ASN A 94 -4.60 0.03 1.59
N PRO A 95 -3.48 0.73 1.36
CA PRO A 95 -3.46 1.90 0.49
C PRO A 95 -3.65 1.56 -0.99
N ALA A 96 -3.46 0.31 -1.37
CA ALA A 96 -3.64 -0.15 -2.75
C ALA A 96 -5.12 -0.34 -3.12
N SER A 97 -6.02 -0.38 -2.13
CA SER A 97 -7.45 -0.58 -2.35
C SER A 97 -8.13 0.73 -2.71
N ILE A 98 -8.79 0.78 -3.87
CA ILE A 98 -9.51 1.94 -4.38
C ILE A 98 -11.00 1.71 -4.12
N GLU A 99 -11.64 2.66 -3.43
CA GLU A 99 -13.08 2.64 -3.20
C GLU A 99 -13.81 3.06 -4.48
N VAL A 100 -14.78 2.26 -4.89
CA VAL A 100 -15.65 2.52 -6.04
C VAL A 100 -17.11 2.42 -5.63
N GLU A 101 -17.87 3.46 -5.90
CA GLU A 101 -19.31 3.52 -5.68
C GLU A 101 -20.00 3.74 -7.04
N PHE A 102 -20.91 2.84 -7.42
CA PHE A 102 -21.72 2.97 -8.61
C PHE A 102 -23.01 3.75 -8.34
N ALA A 103 -23.44 4.60 -9.27
CA ALA A 103 -24.64 5.42 -9.09
C ALA A 103 -25.94 4.60 -9.06
N ASN A 104 -25.95 3.45 -9.73
CA ASN A 104 -27.05 2.49 -9.74
C ASN A 104 -27.08 1.59 -8.50
N GLU A 105 -25.99 1.59 -7.70
CA GLU A 105 -25.85 0.78 -6.48
C GLU A 105 -25.24 1.62 -5.34
N PRO A 106 -25.92 2.69 -4.86
CA PRO A 106 -25.33 3.67 -3.93
C PRO A 106 -25.12 3.13 -2.52
N ASP A 107 -25.73 2.00 -2.20
CA ASP A 107 -25.61 1.36 -0.89
C ASP A 107 -24.41 0.43 -0.77
N VAL A 108 -23.69 0.19 -1.86
CA VAL A 108 -22.51 -0.68 -1.91
C VAL A 108 -21.26 0.12 -2.23
N THR A 109 -20.24 -0.08 -1.44
CA THR A 109 -18.88 0.40 -1.72
C THR A 109 -18.00 -0.80 -2.03
N TYR A 110 -17.43 -0.82 -3.23
CA TYR A 110 -16.48 -1.83 -3.67
C TYR A 110 -15.06 -1.37 -3.39
N PHE A 111 -14.24 -2.25 -2.86
CA PHE A 111 -12.80 -2.03 -2.68
C PHE A 111 -12.06 -2.86 -3.73
N LEU A 112 -11.52 -2.19 -4.72
CA LEU A 112 -10.88 -2.80 -5.87
C LEU A 112 -9.37 -2.58 -5.82
N ASP A 113 -8.61 -3.62 -6.08
CA ASP A 113 -7.16 -3.59 -6.21
C ASP A 113 -6.79 -3.83 -7.69
N MET A 114 -5.70 -3.22 -8.15
CA MET A 114 -5.13 -3.50 -9.46
C MET A 114 -4.04 -4.56 -9.34
N ASP A 115 -4.19 -5.65 -10.09
CA ASP A 115 -3.15 -6.68 -10.26
C ASP A 115 -2.66 -6.63 -11.72
N GLY A 116 -1.68 -5.76 -11.96
CA GLY A 116 -1.27 -5.39 -13.32
C GLY A 116 -2.40 -4.71 -14.07
N ASN A 117 -2.93 -5.34 -15.13
CA ASN A 117 -4.05 -4.84 -15.93
C ASN A 117 -5.40 -5.44 -15.55
N ARG A 118 -5.51 -6.14 -14.44
CA ARG A 118 -6.75 -6.80 -14.01
C ARG A 118 -7.29 -6.15 -12.76
N ILE A 119 -8.61 -5.92 -12.74
CA ILE A 119 -9.32 -5.51 -11.54
C ILE A 119 -9.55 -6.75 -10.69
N ARG A 120 -9.19 -6.66 -9.41
CA ARG A 120 -9.48 -7.67 -8.40
C ARG A 120 -10.36 -7.07 -7.33
N LEU A 121 -11.47 -7.72 -7.00
CA LEU A 121 -12.28 -7.37 -5.85
C LEU A 121 -11.55 -7.79 -4.57
N SER A 122 -11.17 -6.81 -3.76
CA SER A 122 -10.54 -7.03 -2.46
C SER A 122 -11.59 -7.25 -1.38
N SER A 123 -12.59 -6.38 -1.34
CA SER A 123 -13.72 -6.46 -0.42
C SER A 123 -14.87 -5.58 -0.90
N PHE A 124 -15.99 -5.65 -0.21
CA PHE A 124 -17.13 -4.75 -0.40
C PHE A 124 -17.78 -4.47 0.95
N THR A 125 -18.50 -3.36 1.02
CA THR A 125 -19.24 -2.96 2.23
C THR A 125 -20.62 -2.45 1.84
N PHE A 126 -21.64 -2.95 2.54
CA PHE A 126 -23.01 -2.42 2.45
C PHE A 126 -23.23 -1.34 3.49
N LYS A 127 -23.75 -0.19 3.09
CA LYS A 127 -24.07 0.92 4.01
C LYS A 127 -25.28 0.60 4.88
N ASN A 128 -26.25 -0.18 4.35
CA ASN A 128 -27.54 -0.46 4.97
C ASN A 128 -27.79 -1.96 5.26
N GLY A 129 -26.76 -2.78 5.38
CA GLY A 129 -26.90 -4.19 5.77
C GLY A 129 -27.50 -5.07 4.67
N GLY A 130 -26.86 -5.14 3.53
CA GLY A 130 -27.20 -6.04 2.42
C GLY A 130 -26.51 -7.41 2.52
N PHE A 131 -26.86 -8.31 1.61
CA PHE A 131 -26.25 -9.64 1.48
C PHE A 131 -25.39 -9.73 0.21
N PRO A 132 -24.32 -10.57 0.18
CA PRO A 132 -23.46 -10.73 -0.98
C PRO A 132 -24.18 -11.15 -2.27
N GLN A 133 -25.38 -11.72 -2.16
CA GLN A 133 -26.21 -12.12 -3.29
C GLN A 133 -26.87 -10.95 -4.01
N ASP A 134 -26.89 -9.78 -3.40
CA ASP A 134 -27.52 -8.56 -3.93
C ASP A 134 -26.54 -7.72 -4.78
N LEU A 135 -25.30 -8.19 -4.98
CA LEU A 135 -24.30 -7.47 -5.77
C LEU A 135 -24.66 -7.50 -7.24
N GLN A 136 -24.71 -6.33 -7.88
CA GLN A 136 -24.97 -6.17 -9.31
C GLN A 136 -23.69 -6.29 -10.16
N HIS A 137 -22.53 -5.97 -9.56
CA HIS A 137 -21.25 -5.96 -10.26
C HIS A 137 -20.39 -7.15 -9.82
N GLU A 138 -20.10 -8.05 -10.76
CA GLU A 138 -19.16 -9.15 -10.54
C GLU A 138 -17.79 -8.81 -11.11
N PHE A 139 -16.78 -8.78 -10.24
CA PHE A 139 -15.37 -8.64 -10.60
C PHE A 139 -14.68 -10.01 -10.49
N LYS A 140 -14.52 -10.69 -11.63
CA LYS A 140 -13.78 -11.96 -11.77
C LYS A 140 -12.42 -11.74 -12.38
#